data_2f7951914febd3df5c589a07abc9c247
#
_entry.id   2f7951914febd3df5c589a07abc9c247
#
_cell.length_a   1.000
_cell.length_b   1.000
_cell.length_c   1.000
_cell.angle_alpha   90.00
_cell.angle_beta   90.00
_cell.angle_gamma   90.00
#
_symmetry.space_group_name_H-M   'P 1'
#
loop_
_entity.id
_entity.type
_entity.pdbx_description
1 polymer ?
#
loop_
_entity_poly.entity_id
_entity_poly.type
_entity_poly.pdbx_seq_one_letter_code
_entity_poly.pdbx_strand_id
1 'polypeptide(L)'
;MDHWLPAAATHPVRLHEAMRYAALGGGKRVRPVLMYATGDALGLERARLDGLASAVELIHAYSLIHDDLPAMDDDDLRRGRPTCHRAFDEATAILAGDALQALSFYIIAHDPALHVPPTTRIAIIEK
;
A
#
# COMPACT_ATOMS: atom_id res chain seq x y z
N MET A 1 -1.48 -5.68 6.54
CA MET A 1 -1.96 -4.59 5.65
C MET A 1 -3.40 -4.16 5.96
N ASP A 2 -4.36 -5.06 6.08
CA ASP A 2 -5.77 -4.72 6.33
C ASP A 2 -6.00 -3.82 7.57
N HIS A 3 -5.32 -4.09 8.68
CA HIS A 3 -5.45 -3.30 9.92
C HIS A 3 -4.89 -1.86 9.82
N TRP A 4 -4.04 -1.57 8.84
CA TRP A 4 -3.53 -0.22 8.59
C TRP A 4 -4.49 0.64 7.77
N LEU A 5 -5.34 0.01 6.96
CA LEU A 5 -6.30 0.72 6.14
C LEU A 5 -7.50 1.17 6.98
N PRO A 6 -7.98 2.39 6.81
CA PRO A 6 -9.23 2.82 7.43
C PRO A 6 -10.38 1.85 7.11
N ALA A 7 -11.30 1.67 8.05
CA ALA A 7 -12.49 0.86 7.78
C ALA A 7 -13.31 1.49 6.63
N ALA A 8 -13.89 0.68 5.76
CA ALA A 8 -14.65 1.15 4.61
C ALA A 8 -15.79 2.10 4.99
N ALA A 9 -16.44 1.87 6.14
CA ALA A 9 -17.52 2.70 6.64
C ALA A 9 -17.07 4.04 7.30
N THR A 10 -15.75 4.26 7.45
CA THR A 10 -15.23 5.51 8.01
C THR A 10 -15.32 6.62 6.97
N HIS A 11 -15.78 7.81 7.37
CA HIS A 11 -15.81 8.97 6.47
C HIS A 11 -14.38 9.50 6.22
N PRO A 12 -14.03 9.85 4.96
CA PRO A 12 -14.83 9.80 3.72
C PRO A 12 -14.95 8.38 3.14
N VAL A 13 -16.14 7.80 3.21
CA VAL A 13 -16.45 6.40 2.87
C VAL A 13 -15.90 6.00 1.49
N ARG A 14 -16.22 6.77 0.45
CA ARG A 14 -15.84 6.46 -0.93
C ARG A 14 -14.32 6.36 -1.12
N LEU A 15 -13.56 7.23 -0.48
CA LEU A 15 -12.09 7.19 -0.51
C LEU A 15 -11.55 5.91 0.15
N HIS A 16 -12.05 5.60 1.34
CA HIS A 16 -11.58 4.43 2.09
C HIS A 16 -11.98 3.11 1.40
N GLU A 17 -13.15 3.05 0.78
CA GLU A 17 -13.55 1.92 -0.06
C GLU A 17 -12.60 1.74 -1.26
N ALA A 18 -12.24 2.82 -1.96
CA ALA A 18 -11.32 2.78 -3.09
C ALA A 18 -9.91 2.36 -2.67
N MET A 19 -9.38 2.88 -1.56
CA MET A 19 -8.09 2.46 -0.99
C MET A 19 -8.08 0.95 -0.69
N ARG A 20 -9.12 0.45 -0.05
CA ARG A 20 -9.26 -0.98 0.29
C ARG A 20 -9.44 -1.84 -0.95
N TYR A 21 -10.25 -1.39 -1.91
CA TYR A 21 -10.47 -2.06 -3.20
C TYR A 21 -9.14 -2.32 -3.92
N ALA A 22 -8.30 -1.30 -4.01
CA ALA A 22 -7.02 -1.38 -4.70
C ALA A 22 -5.98 -2.19 -3.90
N ALA A 23 -5.82 -1.92 -2.61
CA ALA A 23 -4.80 -2.53 -1.78
C ALA A 23 -5.09 -4.02 -1.47
N LEU A 24 -6.37 -4.39 -1.26
CA LEU A 24 -6.77 -5.75 -0.87
C LEU A 24 -7.23 -6.61 -2.06
N GLY A 25 -7.25 -6.06 -3.27
CA GLY A 25 -7.75 -6.70 -4.50
C GLY A 25 -6.97 -7.93 -5.00
N GLY A 26 -6.08 -8.50 -4.20
CA GLY A 26 -5.27 -9.67 -4.55
C GLY A 26 -3.92 -9.31 -5.14
N GLY A 27 -3.23 -10.31 -5.71
CA GLY A 27 -1.91 -10.16 -6.31
C GLY A 27 -0.89 -11.16 -5.77
N LYS A 28 0.25 -11.28 -6.47
CA LYS A 28 1.30 -12.24 -6.12
C LYS A 28 2.08 -11.89 -4.84
N ARG A 29 1.94 -10.66 -4.32
CA ARG A 29 2.60 -10.17 -3.11
C ARG A 29 4.11 -10.43 -3.09
N VAL A 30 4.77 -10.30 -4.24
CA VAL A 30 6.21 -10.62 -4.40
C VAL A 30 7.07 -9.74 -3.50
N ARG A 31 6.74 -8.44 -3.38
CA ARG A 31 7.51 -7.50 -2.54
C ARG A 31 7.48 -7.86 -1.05
N PRO A 32 6.31 -8.08 -0.43
CA PRO A 32 6.22 -8.61 0.93
C PRO A 32 6.94 -9.95 1.10
N VAL A 33 6.80 -10.88 0.16
CA VAL A 33 7.46 -12.19 0.22
C VAL A 33 8.98 -12.05 0.24
N LEU A 34 9.55 -11.21 -0.63
CA LEU A 34 10.99 -10.94 -0.64
C LEU A 34 11.46 -10.29 0.67
N MET A 35 10.67 -9.38 1.23
CA MET A 35 11.01 -8.74 2.51
C MET A 35 11.05 -9.77 3.64
N TYR A 36 10.05 -10.65 3.76
CA TYR A 36 10.06 -11.70 4.77
C TYR A 36 11.19 -12.71 4.56
N ALA A 37 11.45 -13.12 3.30
CA ALA A 37 12.56 -14.02 2.99
C ALA A 37 13.92 -13.41 3.39
N THR A 38 14.12 -12.11 3.15
CA THR A 38 15.32 -11.39 3.59
C THR A 38 15.40 -11.33 5.10
N GLY A 39 14.30 -11.04 5.79
CA GLY A 39 14.23 -11.03 7.24
C GLY A 39 14.55 -12.39 7.85
N ASP A 40 13.97 -13.46 7.32
CA ASP A 40 14.25 -14.83 7.75
C ASP A 40 15.76 -15.17 7.60
N ALA A 41 16.37 -14.79 6.46
CA ALA A 41 17.79 -15.00 6.21
C ALA A 41 18.71 -14.23 7.18
N LEU A 42 18.22 -13.09 7.71
CA LEU A 42 18.94 -12.27 8.69
C LEU A 42 18.55 -12.58 10.16
N GLY A 43 17.69 -13.58 10.39
CA GLY A 43 17.23 -13.95 11.73
C GLY A 43 16.31 -12.94 12.39
N LEU A 44 15.59 -12.12 11.61
CA LEU A 44 14.63 -11.16 12.13
C LEU A 44 13.25 -11.80 12.35
N GLU A 45 12.58 -11.39 13.41
CA GLU A 45 11.18 -11.77 13.65
C GLU A 45 10.28 -11.15 12.60
N ARG A 46 9.41 -11.96 11.98
CA ARG A 46 8.48 -11.51 10.92
C ARG A 46 7.56 -10.38 11.37
N ALA A 47 7.10 -10.41 12.63
CA ALA A 47 6.26 -9.36 13.19
C ALA A 47 6.89 -7.96 13.09
N ARG A 48 8.21 -7.85 13.15
CA ARG A 48 8.94 -6.59 12.96
C ARG A 48 8.90 -6.06 11.54
N LEU A 49 8.60 -6.92 10.57
CA LEU A 49 8.58 -6.59 9.14
C LEU A 49 7.17 -6.36 8.61
N ASP A 50 6.13 -6.66 9.39
CA ASP A 50 4.73 -6.58 8.94
C ASP A 50 4.34 -5.17 8.46
N GLY A 51 4.78 -4.14 9.17
CA GLY A 51 4.56 -2.75 8.76
C GLY A 51 5.32 -2.39 7.49
N LEU A 52 6.60 -2.73 7.41
CA LEU A 52 7.41 -2.47 6.22
C LEU A 52 6.88 -3.22 5.00
N ALA A 53 6.53 -4.50 5.16
CA ALA A 53 5.94 -5.31 4.10
C ALA A 53 4.61 -4.72 3.61
N SER A 54 3.80 -4.20 4.54
CA SER A 54 2.57 -3.49 4.21
C SER A 54 2.85 -2.18 3.46
N ALA A 55 3.79 -1.37 3.94
CA ALA A 55 4.15 -0.08 3.35
C ALA A 55 4.62 -0.24 1.90
N VAL A 56 5.53 -1.18 1.64
CA VAL A 56 6.04 -1.44 0.27
C VAL A 56 4.93 -1.90 -0.67
N GLU A 57 3.98 -2.71 -0.20
CA GLU A 57 2.85 -3.15 -1.02
C GLU A 57 1.83 -2.03 -1.25
N LEU A 58 1.66 -1.09 -0.29
CA LEU A 58 0.82 0.09 -0.48
C LEU A 58 1.40 1.06 -1.50
N ILE A 59 2.74 1.28 -1.51
CA ILE A 59 3.42 2.03 -2.57
C ILE A 59 3.20 1.37 -3.94
N HIS A 60 3.27 0.03 -4.00
CA HIS A 60 2.98 -0.67 -5.25
C HIS A 60 1.51 -0.53 -5.66
N ALA A 61 0.57 -0.60 -4.73
CA ALA A 61 -0.85 -0.40 -5.04
C ALA A 61 -1.11 1.03 -5.55
N TYR A 62 -0.52 2.03 -4.91
CA TYR A 62 -0.55 3.43 -5.37
C TYR A 62 -0.06 3.56 -6.81
N SER A 63 1.14 3.03 -7.12
CA SER A 63 1.69 3.15 -8.48
C SER A 63 0.76 2.52 -9.52
N LEU A 64 0.18 1.34 -9.23
CA LEU A 64 -0.75 0.69 -10.14
C LEU A 64 -2.04 1.48 -10.35
N ILE A 65 -2.58 2.12 -9.31
CA ILE A 65 -3.78 2.96 -9.45
C ILE A 65 -3.51 4.12 -10.42
N HIS A 66 -2.35 4.77 -10.28
CA HIS A 66 -2.00 5.93 -11.10
C HIS A 66 -1.59 5.52 -12.52
N ASP A 67 -0.87 4.41 -12.68
CA ASP A 67 -0.53 3.86 -14.01
C ASP A 67 -1.79 3.52 -14.82
N ASP A 68 -2.84 3.00 -14.17
CA ASP A 68 -4.09 2.62 -14.84
C ASP A 68 -4.96 3.80 -15.33
N LEU A 69 -4.67 5.04 -14.91
CA LEU A 69 -5.48 6.20 -15.27
C LEU A 69 -5.47 6.48 -16.79
N PRO A 70 -6.55 7.11 -17.32
CA PRO A 70 -6.62 7.46 -18.76
C PRO A 70 -5.48 8.35 -19.25
N ALA A 71 -4.88 9.14 -18.37
CA ALA A 71 -3.73 9.99 -18.70
C ALA A 71 -2.40 9.23 -18.72
N MET A 72 -2.38 7.98 -18.31
CA MET A 72 -1.21 7.10 -18.23
C MET A 72 -1.39 5.90 -19.18
N ASP A 73 -1.53 4.68 -18.65
CA ASP A 73 -1.64 3.47 -19.48
C ASP A 73 -3.07 3.22 -20.01
N ASP A 74 -4.08 3.91 -19.46
CA ASP A 74 -5.51 3.81 -19.84
C ASP A 74 -6.07 2.38 -19.78
N ASP A 75 -5.75 1.67 -18.70
CA ASP A 75 -6.17 0.29 -18.49
C ASP A 75 -7.57 0.20 -17.86
N ASP A 76 -8.49 -0.52 -18.51
CA ASP A 76 -9.82 -0.77 -17.97
C ASP A 76 -9.87 -1.90 -16.95
N LEU A 77 -9.00 -2.89 -17.08
CA LEU A 77 -8.97 -4.09 -16.25
C LEU A 77 -7.58 -4.39 -15.71
N ARG A 78 -7.52 -4.76 -14.44
CA ARG A 78 -6.31 -5.27 -13.79
C ARG A 78 -6.61 -6.57 -13.06
N ARG A 79 -5.90 -7.66 -13.42
CA ARG A 79 -6.12 -8.99 -12.84
C ARG A 79 -7.57 -9.48 -12.99
N GLY A 80 -8.21 -9.15 -14.13
CA GLY A 80 -9.59 -9.51 -14.43
C GLY A 80 -10.68 -8.72 -13.68
N ARG A 81 -10.29 -7.65 -12.95
CA ARG A 81 -11.22 -6.74 -12.26
C ARG A 81 -11.11 -5.34 -12.85
N PRO A 82 -12.19 -4.52 -12.81
CA PRO A 82 -12.09 -3.12 -13.17
C PRO A 82 -10.97 -2.40 -12.43
N THR A 83 -10.22 -1.53 -13.11
CA THR A 83 -9.24 -0.66 -12.47
C THR A 83 -9.92 0.33 -11.53
N CYS A 84 -9.18 0.96 -10.63
CA CYS A 84 -9.76 1.81 -9.58
C CYS A 84 -10.62 2.93 -10.16
N HIS A 85 -10.15 3.61 -11.22
CA HIS A 85 -10.90 4.69 -11.87
C HIS A 85 -12.16 4.20 -12.59
N ARG A 86 -12.20 2.94 -13.05
CA ARG A 86 -13.39 2.33 -13.66
C ARG A 86 -14.40 1.84 -12.62
N ALA A 87 -13.93 1.39 -11.46
CA ALA A 87 -14.78 0.93 -10.36
C ALA A 87 -15.40 2.09 -9.57
N PHE A 88 -14.71 3.22 -9.50
CA PHE A 88 -15.15 4.41 -8.76
C PHE A 88 -15.29 5.62 -9.70
N ASP A 89 -14.25 6.41 -9.85
CA ASP A 89 -14.05 7.52 -10.80
C ASP A 89 -12.59 7.94 -10.77
N GLU A 90 -12.14 8.77 -11.73
CA GLU A 90 -10.74 9.22 -11.83
C GLU A 90 -10.30 10.02 -10.60
N ALA A 91 -11.11 10.96 -10.12
CA ALA A 91 -10.77 11.79 -8.96
C ALA A 91 -10.60 10.94 -7.70
N THR A 92 -11.50 9.97 -7.47
CA THR A 92 -11.40 9.03 -6.36
C THR A 92 -10.15 8.15 -6.49
N ALA A 93 -9.81 7.69 -7.70
CA ALA A 93 -8.61 6.87 -7.94
C ALA A 93 -7.33 7.67 -7.65
N ILE A 94 -7.23 8.91 -8.13
CA ILE A 94 -6.08 9.78 -7.84
C ILE A 94 -5.91 9.95 -6.32
N LEU A 95 -6.97 10.35 -5.63
CA LEU A 95 -6.93 10.56 -4.19
C LEU A 95 -6.64 9.27 -3.40
N ALA A 96 -7.15 8.12 -3.86
CA ALA A 96 -6.86 6.83 -3.23
C ALA A 96 -5.38 6.46 -3.38
N GLY A 97 -4.79 6.71 -4.53
CA GLY A 97 -3.34 6.55 -4.75
C GLY A 97 -2.53 7.42 -3.81
N ASP A 98 -2.81 8.73 -3.77
CA ASP A 98 -2.13 9.69 -2.89
C ASP A 98 -2.24 9.30 -1.41
N ALA A 99 -3.44 8.88 -0.98
CA ALA A 99 -3.67 8.46 0.40
C ALA A 99 -2.91 7.17 0.75
N LEU A 100 -2.81 6.20 -0.17
CA LEU A 100 -2.01 4.98 0.04
C LEU A 100 -0.51 5.28 0.11
N GLN A 101 -0.01 6.20 -0.73
CA GLN A 101 1.36 6.66 -0.66
C GLN A 101 1.66 7.30 0.70
N ALA A 102 0.85 8.26 1.12
CA ALA A 102 1.02 8.91 2.42
C ALA A 102 0.94 7.92 3.58
N LEU A 103 -0.01 6.96 3.53
CA LEU A 103 -0.18 5.92 4.54
C LEU A 103 1.06 5.01 4.64
N SER A 104 1.72 4.71 3.54
CA SER A 104 2.93 3.87 3.55
C SER A 104 4.05 4.49 4.38
N PHE A 105 4.30 5.78 4.21
CA PHE A 105 5.29 6.53 5.02
C PHE A 105 4.86 6.66 6.47
N TYR A 106 3.56 6.88 6.70
CA TYR A 106 3.00 6.90 8.06
C TYR A 106 3.27 5.59 8.81
N ILE A 107 3.06 4.45 8.15
CA ILE A 107 3.32 3.12 8.73
C ILE A 107 4.79 2.99 9.15
N ILE A 108 5.74 3.33 8.26
CA ILE A 108 7.18 3.24 8.56
C ILE A 108 7.53 4.12 9.77
N ALA A 109 6.96 5.33 9.82
CA ALA A 109 7.23 6.27 10.89
C ALA A 109 6.67 5.82 12.25
N HIS A 110 5.51 5.14 12.29
CA HIS A 110 4.73 4.92 13.50
C HIS A 110 4.58 3.45 13.93
N ASP A 111 4.97 2.46 13.10
CA ASP A 111 4.82 1.05 13.50
C ASP A 111 5.68 0.72 14.73
N PRO A 112 5.05 0.41 15.88
CA PRO A 112 5.81 0.10 17.10
C PRO A 112 6.56 -1.23 16.98
N ALA A 113 6.08 -2.17 16.15
CA ALA A 113 6.68 -3.49 16.00
C ALA A 113 8.04 -3.46 15.29
N LEU A 114 8.34 -2.39 14.56
CA LEU A 114 9.61 -2.25 13.84
C LEU A 114 10.82 -2.20 14.77
N HIS A 115 10.66 -1.70 16.00
CA HIS A 115 11.70 -1.66 17.04
C HIS A 115 13.07 -1.11 16.59
N VAL A 116 13.06 0.02 15.88
CA VAL A 116 14.28 0.72 15.45
C VAL A 116 14.26 2.18 15.89
N PRO A 117 15.44 2.84 16.05
CA PRO A 117 15.52 4.26 16.37
C PRO A 117 14.86 5.14 15.29
N PRO A 118 14.40 6.36 15.64
CA PRO A 118 13.84 7.31 14.68
C PRO A 118 14.76 7.60 13.48
N THR A 119 16.06 7.68 13.71
CA THR A 119 17.07 7.89 12.65
C THR A 119 17.06 6.75 11.61
N THR A 120 16.87 5.51 12.05
CA THR A 120 16.75 4.36 11.14
C THR A 120 15.46 4.41 10.35
N ARG A 121 14.34 4.86 10.96
CA ARG A 121 13.06 5.06 10.23
C ARG A 121 13.22 6.09 9.13
N ILE A 122 13.88 7.21 9.40
CA ILE A 122 14.19 8.24 8.39
C ILE A 122 15.04 7.63 7.28
N ALA A 123 16.11 6.91 7.61
CA ALA A 123 16.96 6.27 6.61
C ALA A 123 16.22 5.24 5.73
N ILE A 124 15.20 4.56 6.26
CA ILE A 124 14.34 3.66 5.46
C ILE A 124 13.46 4.47 4.51
N ILE A 125 12.88 5.59 4.99
CA ILE A 125 12.01 6.46 4.18
C ILE A 125 12.78 7.13 3.03
N GLU A 126 14.07 7.40 3.21
CA GLU A 126 14.95 8.01 2.20
C GLU A 126 15.35 7.06 1.05
N LYS A 127 15.07 5.76 1.17
CA LYS A 127 15.41 4.72 0.17
C LYS A 127 14.27 4.43 -0.76
#